data_2297a32a7efec4d9ea3f5a2b48aaf8ff
#
_entry.id   2297a32a7efec4d9ea3f5a2b48aaf8ff
#
_cell.length_a   1.000
_cell.length_b   1.000
_cell.length_c   1.000
_cell.angle_alpha   90.00
_cell.angle_beta   90.00
_cell.angle_gamma   90.00
#
_symmetry.space_group_name_H-M   'P 1'
#
loop_
_entity.id
_entity.type
_entity.pdbx_description
1 polymer ?
#
loop_
_entity_poly.entity_id
_entity_poly.type
_entity_poly.pdbx_seq_one_letter_code
_entity_poly.pdbx_strand_id
1 'polypeptide(L)'
;MPSDLLILTTGGTFDKLYPEGQWVQEFAFPPSHESAVSDILRRARMAPDSYVQDWVFAEDSTKITDAQRALIADRCAAAEQSRIVVTHGTDTMTHRIDPATGRISDKPSTAAVIAARALSKTIVLTGAAQPAVMRDSDTDFNLGLAIGAALTAPAGVYVAMNGLVCDWDRCVKGIDGRFRRR
;
A
#
# COMPACT_ATOMS: atom_id res chain seq x y z
N MET A 1 13.80 -4.02 -22.16
CA MET A 1 14.36 -4.58 -20.90
C MET A 1 13.18 -4.88 -20.01
N PRO A 2 13.21 -5.96 -19.20
CA PRO A 2 12.13 -6.20 -18.26
C PRO A 2 11.97 -4.99 -17.32
N SER A 3 10.72 -4.70 -16.92
CA SER A 3 10.46 -3.57 -16.02
C SER A 3 11.11 -3.81 -14.66
N ASP A 4 11.78 -2.77 -14.11
CA ASP A 4 12.34 -2.80 -12.75
C ASP A 4 11.31 -2.41 -11.67
N LEU A 5 10.07 -2.08 -12.05
CA LEU A 5 9.01 -1.71 -11.12
C LEU A 5 8.04 -2.87 -10.92
N LEU A 6 7.87 -3.30 -9.67
CA LEU A 6 6.84 -4.25 -9.23
C LEU A 6 5.80 -3.52 -8.38
N ILE A 7 4.53 -3.80 -8.62
CA ILE A 7 3.42 -3.35 -7.78
C ILE A 7 2.75 -4.57 -7.16
N LEU A 8 2.89 -4.73 -5.86
CA LEU A 8 2.23 -5.77 -5.07
C LEU A 8 0.91 -5.24 -4.52
N THR A 9 -0.19 -5.94 -4.78
CA THR A 9 -1.50 -5.55 -4.28
C THR A 9 -1.95 -6.46 -3.14
N THR A 10 -2.35 -5.85 -2.01
CA THR A 10 -2.73 -6.58 -0.79
C THR A 10 -4.13 -6.20 -0.26
N GLY A 11 -4.91 -5.49 -1.06
CA GLY A 11 -6.24 -5.02 -0.67
C GLY A 11 -6.21 -3.66 0.04
N GLY A 12 -6.83 -3.60 1.23
CA GLY A 12 -7.08 -2.35 1.93
C GLY A 12 -8.20 -1.53 1.30
N THR A 13 -8.42 -0.31 1.77
CA THR A 13 -9.47 0.59 1.25
C THR A 13 -9.30 0.85 -0.25
N PHE A 14 -8.07 0.79 -0.74
CA PHE A 14 -7.70 1.01 -2.13
C PHE A 14 -8.57 0.19 -3.12
N ASP A 15 -8.75 -1.10 -2.83
CA ASP A 15 -9.42 -2.06 -3.70
C ASP A 15 -10.88 -2.32 -3.35
N LYS A 16 -11.41 -1.69 -2.30
CA LYS A 16 -12.79 -1.87 -1.89
C LYS A 16 -13.76 -1.24 -2.89
N LEU A 17 -14.88 -1.91 -3.13
CA LEU A 17 -15.99 -1.43 -3.94
C LEU A 17 -17.32 -1.67 -3.23
N TYR A 18 -18.37 -1.02 -3.71
CA TYR A 18 -19.73 -1.31 -3.29
C TYR A 18 -20.26 -2.46 -4.14
N PRO A 19 -20.60 -3.63 -3.55
CA PRO A 19 -21.02 -4.80 -4.33
C PRO A 19 -22.32 -4.53 -5.11
N GLU A 20 -22.28 -4.80 -6.42
CA GLU A 20 -23.46 -4.67 -7.26
C GLU A 20 -24.52 -5.71 -6.89
N GLY A 21 -25.80 -5.31 -6.93
CA GLY A 21 -26.94 -6.20 -6.75
C GLY A 21 -27.15 -6.71 -5.33
N GLN A 22 -26.41 -6.22 -4.35
CA GLN A 22 -26.57 -6.58 -2.95
C GLN A 22 -26.86 -5.33 -2.10
N TRP A 23 -27.87 -5.43 -1.23
CA TRP A 23 -28.10 -4.46 -0.17
C TRP A 23 -27.10 -4.73 0.96
N VAL A 24 -25.85 -4.23 0.81
CA VAL A 24 -24.82 -4.33 1.85
C VAL A 24 -24.55 -2.96 2.44
N GLN A 25 -24.24 -2.93 3.72
CA GLN A 25 -23.93 -1.69 4.43
C GLN A 25 -22.42 -1.36 4.38
N GLU A 26 -21.59 -2.24 3.80
CA GLU A 26 -20.16 -2.12 3.84
C GLU A 26 -19.53 -2.34 2.46
N PHE A 27 -18.42 -1.64 2.20
CA PHE A 27 -17.57 -1.92 1.05
C PHE A 27 -16.92 -3.30 1.19
N ALA A 28 -16.82 -4.01 0.07
CA ALA A 28 -16.22 -5.33 -0.02
C ALA A 28 -15.07 -5.35 -1.04
N PHE A 29 -14.25 -6.39 -1.01
CA PHE A 29 -13.25 -6.64 -2.04
C PHE A 29 -13.91 -7.26 -3.29
N PRO A 30 -13.40 -6.95 -4.51
CA PRO A 30 -13.91 -7.55 -5.71
C PRO A 30 -13.66 -9.07 -5.71
N PRO A 31 -14.66 -9.88 -6.13
CA PRO A 31 -14.49 -11.34 -6.20
C PRO A 31 -13.52 -11.79 -7.30
N SER A 32 -13.21 -10.92 -8.26
CA SER A 32 -12.31 -11.19 -9.39
C SER A 32 -10.84 -11.21 -9.05
N HIS A 33 -10.45 -10.88 -7.81
CA HIS A 33 -9.06 -10.69 -7.42
C HIS A 33 -8.32 -9.60 -8.23
N GLU A 34 -9.08 -8.69 -8.83
CA GLU A 34 -8.53 -7.55 -9.57
C GLU A 34 -8.35 -6.36 -8.64
N SER A 35 -7.20 -5.71 -8.73
CA SER A 35 -6.94 -4.47 -8.00
C SER A 35 -7.29 -3.26 -8.87
N ALA A 36 -7.81 -2.21 -8.26
CA ALA A 36 -8.04 -0.91 -8.87
C ALA A 36 -6.76 -0.28 -9.46
N VAL A 37 -5.59 -0.76 -9.08
CA VAL A 37 -4.28 -0.35 -9.60
C VAL A 37 -4.25 -0.40 -11.12
N SER A 38 -4.72 -1.49 -11.74
CA SER A 38 -4.71 -1.66 -13.20
C SER A 38 -5.45 -0.54 -13.92
N ASP A 39 -6.61 -0.16 -13.41
CA ASP A 39 -7.42 0.92 -14.00
C ASP A 39 -6.78 2.29 -13.79
N ILE A 40 -6.19 2.53 -12.64
CA ILE A 40 -5.48 3.79 -12.35
C ILE A 40 -4.29 3.95 -13.29
N LEU A 41 -3.46 2.91 -13.45
CA LEU A 41 -2.29 2.96 -14.33
C LEU A 41 -2.68 3.14 -15.79
N ARG A 42 -3.77 2.51 -16.23
CA ARG A 42 -4.33 2.69 -17.57
C ARG A 42 -4.81 4.13 -17.80
N ARG A 43 -5.53 4.73 -16.82
CA ARG A 43 -5.95 6.15 -16.87
C ARG A 43 -4.75 7.11 -16.89
N ALA A 44 -3.72 6.78 -16.11
CA ALA A 44 -2.46 7.52 -16.08
C ALA A 44 -1.60 7.33 -17.33
N ARG A 45 -2.03 6.48 -18.28
CA ARG A 45 -1.32 6.14 -19.53
C ARG A 45 0.08 5.59 -19.28
N MET A 46 0.29 4.87 -18.19
CA MET A 46 1.52 4.10 -18.01
C MET A 46 1.62 2.99 -19.06
N ALA A 47 2.80 2.84 -19.65
CA ALA A 47 3.03 1.78 -20.64
C ALA A 47 2.92 0.40 -19.95
N PRO A 48 2.18 -0.58 -20.54
CA PRO A 48 1.96 -1.87 -19.89
C PRO A 48 3.23 -2.67 -19.59
N ASP A 49 4.30 -2.41 -20.32
CA ASP A 49 5.62 -3.03 -20.15
C ASP A 49 6.54 -2.29 -19.18
N SER A 50 6.09 -1.15 -18.61
CA SER A 50 6.88 -0.34 -17.67
C SER A 50 6.75 -0.79 -16.22
N TYR A 51 5.90 -1.76 -15.91
CA TYR A 51 5.71 -2.32 -14.57
C TYR A 51 5.26 -3.78 -14.63
N VAL A 52 5.46 -4.48 -13.52
CA VAL A 52 4.86 -5.79 -13.25
C VAL A 52 3.86 -5.60 -12.11
N GLN A 53 2.68 -6.17 -12.22
CA GLN A 53 1.69 -6.20 -11.14
C GLN A 53 1.49 -7.63 -10.66
N ASP A 54 1.54 -7.84 -9.35
CA ASP A 54 1.29 -9.13 -8.72
C ASP A 54 0.26 -8.99 -7.58
N TRP A 55 -0.70 -9.88 -7.56
CA TRP A 55 -1.71 -10.01 -6.53
C TRP A 55 -1.22 -10.92 -5.41
N VAL A 56 -1.19 -10.43 -4.19
CA VAL A 56 -0.82 -11.23 -3.02
C VAL A 56 -2.06 -11.78 -2.32
N PHE A 57 -2.97 -10.90 -1.94
CA PHE A 57 -4.29 -11.17 -1.36
C PHE A 57 -5.12 -9.89 -1.31
N ALA A 58 -6.40 -9.98 -0.88
CA ALA A 58 -7.21 -8.81 -0.52
C ALA A 58 -7.66 -8.91 0.93
N GLU A 59 -7.12 -8.07 1.79
CA GLU A 59 -7.52 -8.04 3.20
C GLU A 59 -7.52 -6.61 3.74
N ASP A 60 -8.38 -6.37 4.74
CA ASP A 60 -8.30 -5.16 5.54
C ASP A 60 -7.07 -5.21 6.44
N SER A 61 -6.31 -4.10 6.51
CA SER A 61 -5.05 -4.09 7.26
C SER A 61 -5.20 -4.41 8.75
N THR A 62 -6.38 -4.17 9.31
CA THR A 62 -6.69 -4.53 10.71
C THR A 62 -6.84 -6.03 10.92
N LYS A 63 -7.08 -6.79 9.84
CA LYS A 63 -7.26 -8.25 9.84
C LYS A 63 -6.03 -9.01 9.33
N ILE A 64 -5.05 -8.31 8.73
CA ILE A 64 -3.82 -8.93 8.24
C ILE A 64 -3.09 -9.62 9.40
N THR A 65 -2.81 -10.90 9.22
CA THR A 65 -2.06 -11.73 10.16
C THR A 65 -0.55 -11.55 10.04
N ASP A 66 0.22 -12.00 11.02
CA ASP A 66 1.69 -11.97 10.95
C ASP A 66 2.23 -12.85 9.81
N ALA A 67 1.57 -13.97 9.51
CA ALA A 67 1.90 -14.82 8.36
C ALA A 67 1.71 -14.07 7.02
N GLN A 68 0.63 -13.29 6.90
CA GLN A 68 0.39 -12.47 5.71
C GLN A 68 1.40 -11.32 5.58
N ARG A 69 1.82 -10.69 6.71
CA ARG A 69 2.90 -9.70 6.69
C ARG A 69 4.23 -10.31 6.25
N ALA A 70 4.54 -11.51 6.75
CA ALA A 70 5.72 -12.26 6.33
C ALA A 70 5.66 -12.59 4.83
N LEU A 71 4.50 -13.02 4.32
CA LEU A 71 4.30 -13.29 2.89
C LEU A 71 4.57 -12.05 2.02
N ILE A 72 4.10 -10.87 2.42
CA ILE A 72 4.42 -9.62 1.69
C ILE A 72 5.93 -9.39 1.66
N ALA A 73 6.60 -9.54 2.82
CA ALA A 73 8.05 -9.35 2.91
C ALA A 73 8.81 -10.39 2.07
N ASP A 74 8.36 -11.64 2.03
CA ASP A 74 8.96 -12.71 1.23
C ASP A 74 8.77 -12.46 -0.28
N ARG A 75 7.60 -11.94 -0.69
CA ARG A 75 7.37 -11.50 -2.08
C ARG A 75 8.30 -10.36 -2.47
N CYS A 76 8.50 -9.37 -1.59
CA CYS A 76 9.47 -8.30 -1.81
C CYS A 76 10.91 -8.85 -1.93
N ALA A 77 11.27 -9.82 -1.11
CA ALA A 77 12.61 -10.44 -1.14
C ALA A 77 12.85 -11.22 -2.43
N ALA A 78 11.86 -12.04 -2.85
CA ALA A 78 11.96 -12.92 -4.02
C ALA A 78 11.83 -12.19 -5.37
N ALA A 79 11.30 -10.96 -5.39
CA ALA A 79 11.11 -10.21 -6.63
C ALA A 79 12.46 -9.97 -7.34
N GLU A 80 12.46 -10.04 -8.67
CA GLU A 80 13.62 -9.64 -9.49
C GLU A 80 13.79 -8.12 -9.52
N GLN A 81 12.68 -7.38 -9.37
CA GLN A 81 12.65 -5.93 -9.41
C GLN A 81 13.29 -5.32 -8.16
N SER A 82 14.03 -4.24 -8.36
CA SER A 82 14.63 -3.46 -7.28
C SER A 82 13.72 -2.35 -6.75
N ARG A 83 12.64 -2.02 -7.48
CA ARG A 83 11.67 -0.97 -7.20
C ARG A 83 10.30 -1.59 -6.95
N ILE A 84 9.79 -1.45 -5.73
CA ILE A 84 8.56 -2.14 -5.34
C ILE A 84 7.59 -1.14 -4.71
N VAL A 85 6.35 -1.13 -5.19
CA VAL A 85 5.23 -0.45 -4.54
C VAL A 85 4.31 -1.51 -3.95
N VAL A 86 3.86 -1.31 -2.71
CA VAL A 86 2.91 -2.20 -2.03
C VAL A 86 1.65 -1.41 -1.70
N THR A 87 0.50 -1.72 -2.33
CA THR A 87 -0.78 -1.17 -1.88
C THR A 87 -1.25 -1.91 -0.63
N HIS A 88 -1.67 -1.16 0.39
CA HIS A 88 -1.95 -1.71 1.71
C HIS A 88 -3.01 -0.87 2.44
N GLY A 89 -3.77 -1.48 3.33
CA GLY A 89 -4.65 -0.73 4.21
C GLY A 89 -3.87 0.15 5.20
N THR A 90 -4.38 1.33 5.47
CA THR A 90 -3.63 2.39 6.14
C THR A 90 -3.42 2.20 7.65
N ASP A 91 -4.17 1.30 8.31
CA ASP A 91 -4.15 1.18 9.79
C ASP A 91 -2.95 0.44 10.35
N THR A 92 -2.39 -0.52 9.60
CA THR A 92 -1.20 -1.29 10.04
C THR A 92 -0.05 -1.25 9.02
N MET A 93 -0.10 -0.28 8.12
CA MET A 93 0.95 -0.03 7.12
C MET A 93 2.28 0.31 7.80
N THR A 94 2.24 1.30 8.69
CA THR A 94 3.36 1.77 9.51
C THR A 94 2.87 2.10 10.92
N HIS A 95 3.58 2.94 11.67
CA HIS A 95 3.14 3.42 12.97
C HIS A 95 1.83 4.21 12.87
N ARG A 96 0.98 4.07 13.88
CA ARG A 96 -0.24 4.89 14.02
C ARG A 96 -0.42 5.33 15.46
N ILE A 97 -1.11 6.44 15.66
CA ILE A 97 -1.56 6.87 16.98
C ILE A 97 -2.84 6.10 17.31
N ASP A 98 -2.83 5.40 18.44
CA ASP A 98 -4.00 4.73 18.98
C ASP A 98 -5.00 5.78 19.49
N PRO A 99 -6.24 5.82 18.96
CA PRO A 99 -7.24 6.80 19.36
C PRO A 99 -7.63 6.72 20.84
N ALA A 100 -7.54 5.53 21.45
CA ALA A 100 -7.94 5.32 22.83
C ALA A 100 -6.88 5.84 23.83
N THR A 101 -5.59 5.77 23.45
CA THR A 101 -4.48 6.13 24.36
C THR A 101 -3.74 7.40 23.96
N GLY A 102 -3.91 7.88 22.72
CA GLY A 102 -3.12 8.99 22.16
C GLY A 102 -1.65 8.67 21.93
N ARG A 103 -1.22 7.42 22.10
CA ARG A 103 0.16 6.95 21.97
C ARG A 103 0.34 6.18 20.66
N ILE A 104 1.60 5.99 20.27
CA ILE A 104 1.92 5.11 19.14
C ILE A 104 1.54 3.69 19.53
N SER A 105 0.78 3.05 18.64
CA SER A 105 0.33 1.66 18.82
C SER A 105 1.52 0.70 18.77
N ASP A 106 1.54 -0.27 19.67
CA ASP A 106 2.53 -1.36 19.72
C ASP A 106 2.21 -2.49 18.70
N LYS A 107 1.11 -2.36 17.95
CA LYS A 107 0.73 -3.38 16.96
C LYS A 107 1.77 -3.46 15.84
N PRO A 108 2.10 -4.68 15.38
CA PRO A 108 3.04 -4.87 14.28
C PRO A 108 2.61 -4.10 13.05
N SER A 109 3.55 -3.47 12.36
CA SER A 109 3.32 -2.84 11.07
C SER A 109 3.96 -3.66 9.95
N THR A 110 3.32 -3.66 8.77
CA THR A 110 3.85 -4.36 7.60
C THR A 110 5.20 -3.78 7.15
N ALA A 111 5.35 -2.46 7.21
CA ALA A 111 6.61 -1.80 6.90
C ALA A 111 7.77 -2.25 7.79
N ALA A 112 7.53 -2.45 9.10
CA ALA A 112 8.54 -2.95 10.03
C ALA A 112 8.98 -4.38 9.67
N VAL A 113 8.03 -5.25 9.30
CA VAL A 113 8.33 -6.64 8.91
C VAL A 113 9.16 -6.69 7.62
N ILE A 114 8.84 -5.83 6.64
CA ILE A 114 9.61 -5.70 5.39
C ILE A 114 11.01 -5.15 5.70
N ALA A 115 11.12 -4.11 6.52
CA ALA A 115 12.41 -3.49 6.87
C ALA A 115 13.35 -4.45 7.61
N ALA A 116 12.81 -5.34 8.44
CA ALA A 116 13.58 -6.37 9.11
C ALA A 116 14.28 -7.36 8.16
N ARG A 117 13.86 -7.45 6.89
CA ARG A 117 14.54 -8.26 5.86
C ARG A 117 15.83 -7.62 5.33
N ALA A 118 16.08 -6.35 5.64
CA ALA A 118 17.29 -5.60 5.22
C ALA A 118 17.60 -5.72 3.71
N LEU A 119 16.56 -5.59 2.86
CA LEU A 119 16.67 -5.77 1.42
C LEU A 119 17.36 -4.57 0.75
N SER A 120 18.25 -4.82 -0.21
CA SER A 120 18.86 -3.78 -1.06
C SER A 120 17.92 -3.33 -2.18
N LYS A 121 16.67 -2.98 -1.81
CA LYS A 121 15.58 -2.58 -2.71
C LYS A 121 14.90 -1.33 -2.19
N THR A 122 14.27 -0.57 -3.09
CA THR A 122 13.39 0.54 -2.71
C THR A 122 11.96 0.02 -2.63
N ILE A 123 11.39 0.01 -1.43
CA ILE A 123 10.04 -0.52 -1.20
C ILE A 123 9.19 0.60 -0.61
N VAL A 124 8.10 0.93 -1.30
CA VAL A 124 7.20 2.04 -0.92
C VAL A 124 5.81 1.50 -0.65
N LEU A 125 5.35 1.62 0.59
CA LEU A 125 3.97 1.29 0.94
C LEU A 125 3.07 2.50 0.69
N THR A 126 1.91 2.24 0.13
CA THR A 126 0.86 3.24 -0.10
C THR A 126 -0.52 2.66 0.13
N GLY A 127 -1.52 3.50 0.17
CA GLY A 127 -2.91 3.12 0.38
C GLY A 127 -3.85 4.27 0.08
N ALA A 128 -5.09 4.16 0.54
CA ALA A 128 -6.08 5.20 0.35
C ALA A 128 -6.99 5.36 1.58
N ALA A 129 -7.46 6.57 1.79
CA ALA A 129 -8.52 6.87 2.74
C ALA A 129 -9.89 6.52 2.15
N GLN A 130 -10.05 6.65 0.83
CA GLN A 130 -11.28 6.35 0.10
C GLN A 130 -11.06 5.32 -1.01
N PRO A 131 -12.03 4.40 -1.24
CA PRO A 131 -11.95 3.43 -2.33
C PRO A 131 -11.78 4.07 -3.71
N ALA A 132 -11.06 3.41 -4.62
CA ALA A 132 -10.80 3.91 -5.97
C ALA A 132 -12.06 4.16 -6.79
N VAL A 133 -13.16 3.47 -6.47
CA VAL A 133 -14.48 3.65 -7.13
C VAL A 133 -15.15 4.96 -6.76
N MET A 134 -14.69 5.66 -5.74
CA MET A 134 -15.26 6.95 -5.34
C MET A 134 -14.68 8.09 -6.16
N ARG A 135 -15.54 9.07 -6.52
CA ARG A 135 -15.15 10.21 -7.34
C ARG A 135 -14.00 11.03 -6.73
N ASP A 136 -14.01 11.20 -5.42
CA ASP A 136 -13.07 12.05 -4.68
C ASP A 136 -11.99 11.19 -3.98
N SER A 137 -11.69 10.00 -4.55
CA SER A 137 -10.67 9.10 -4.01
C SER A 137 -9.26 9.71 -4.10
N ASP A 138 -8.47 9.42 -3.09
CA ASP A 138 -7.06 9.79 -3.00
C ASP A 138 -6.11 8.72 -3.62
N THR A 139 -6.66 7.67 -4.23
CA THR A 139 -5.89 6.53 -4.77
C THR A 139 -4.90 6.92 -5.85
N ASP A 140 -5.36 7.68 -6.88
CA ASP A 140 -4.54 8.05 -8.03
C ASP A 140 -3.34 8.90 -7.59
N PHE A 141 -3.58 9.85 -6.68
CA PHE A 141 -2.55 10.71 -6.12
C PHE A 141 -1.52 9.93 -5.31
N ASN A 142 -1.98 9.08 -4.40
CA ASN A 142 -1.09 8.29 -3.52
C ASN A 142 -0.30 7.24 -4.32
N LEU A 143 -0.92 6.57 -5.31
CA LEU A 143 -0.23 5.61 -6.17
C LEU A 143 0.85 6.29 -7.02
N GLY A 144 0.52 7.42 -7.65
CA GLY A 144 1.49 8.19 -8.43
C GLY A 144 2.67 8.66 -7.59
N LEU A 145 2.40 9.14 -6.37
CA LEU A 145 3.43 9.53 -5.40
C LEU A 145 4.33 8.33 -5.02
N ALA A 146 3.73 7.17 -4.78
CA ALA A 146 4.47 5.95 -4.40
C ALA A 146 5.35 5.45 -5.54
N ILE A 147 4.85 5.45 -6.78
CA ILE A 147 5.62 5.07 -7.96
C ILE A 147 6.80 6.04 -8.16
N GLY A 148 6.56 7.35 -8.09
CA GLY A 148 7.62 8.35 -8.19
C GLY A 148 8.69 8.16 -7.12
N ALA A 149 8.28 7.90 -5.88
CA ALA A 149 9.21 7.61 -4.78
C ALA A 149 10.00 6.32 -5.02
N ALA A 150 9.35 5.24 -5.46
CA ALA A 150 10.01 3.97 -5.75
C ALA A 150 11.09 4.11 -6.84
N LEU A 151 10.83 4.91 -7.87
CA LEU A 151 11.75 5.11 -8.99
C LEU A 151 12.93 6.02 -8.65
N THR A 152 12.84 6.87 -7.62
CA THR A 152 13.81 7.93 -7.35
C THR A 152 14.54 7.82 -6.01
N ALA A 153 13.92 7.21 -4.99
CA ALA A 153 14.52 7.08 -3.68
C ALA A 153 15.63 6.01 -3.65
N PRO A 154 16.62 6.13 -2.75
CA PRO A 154 17.59 5.08 -2.50
C PRO A 154 16.93 3.82 -1.93
N ALA A 155 17.69 2.71 -1.87
CA ALA A 155 17.20 1.49 -1.22
C ALA A 155 16.78 1.76 0.22
N GLY A 156 15.60 1.27 0.59
CA GLY A 156 14.97 1.50 1.89
C GLY A 156 13.48 1.18 1.87
N VAL A 157 12.83 1.29 3.02
CA VAL A 157 11.38 1.11 3.16
C VAL A 157 10.74 2.46 3.49
N TYR A 158 9.77 2.84 2.69
CA TYR A 158 9.11 4.14 2.75
C TYR A 158 7.60 4.01 2.83
N VAL A 159 6.96 5.09 3.24
CA VAL A 159 5.50 5.30 3.14
C VAL A 159 5.26 6.53 2.28
N ALA A 160 4.36 6.40 1.31
CA ALA A 160 3.92 7.49 0.43
C ALA A 160 2.42 7.70 0.60
N MET A 161 2.03 8.72 1.34
CA MET A 161 0.63 9.04 1.66
C MET A 161 0.41 10.55 1.82
N ASN A 162 -0.70 11.04 1.33
CA ASN A 162 -1.17 12.42 1.53
C ASN A 162 -0.13 13.50 1.10
N GLY A 163 0.63 13.26 0.05
CA GLY A 163 1.69 14.17 -0.42
C GLY A 163 3.02 14.05 0.35
N LEU A 164 3.11 13.14 1.31
CA LEU A 164 4.30 12.88 2.12
C LEU A 164 4.98 11.59 1.66
N VAL A 165 6.30 11.65 1.46
CA VAL A 165 7.18 10.47 1.41
C VAL A 165 8.11 10.52 2.60
N CYS A 166 8.17 9.47 3.38
CA CYS A 166 9.06 9.38 4.55
C CYS A 166 9.50 7.95 4.82
N ASP A 167 10.64 7.81 5.48
CA ASP A 167 11.09 6.51 6.01
C ASP A 167 10.00 5.92 6.90
N TRP A 168 9.78 4.63 6.81
CA TRP A 168 8.68 3.96 7.51
C TRP A 168 8.69 4.19 9.02
N ASP A 169 9.89 4.21 9.64
CA ASP A 169 10.08 4.37 11.08
C ASP A 169 9.90 5.82 11.56
N ARG A 170 9.95 6.77 10.63
CA ARG A 170 9.71 8.20 10.86
C ARG A 170 8.32 8.65 10.44
N CYS A 171 7.48 7.73 10.02
CA CYS A 171 6.13 8.00 9.55
C CYS A 171 5.09 7.53 10.58
N VAL A 172 4.07 8.33 10.84
CA VAL A 172 2.97 7.97 11.73
C VAL A 172 1.63 8.40 11.15
N LYS A 173 0.63 7.52 11.22
CA LYS A 173 -0.77 7.84 10.94
C LYS A 173 -1.40 8.47 12.19
N GLY A 174 -1.85 9.73 12.07
CA GLY A 174 -2.56 10.44 13.11
C GLY A 174 -3.98 9.92 13.34
N ILE A 175 -4.63 10.36 14.42
CA ILE A 175 -6.03 10.04 14.76
C ILE A 175 -6.99 10.55 13.68
N ASP A 176 -6.66 11.65 13.02
CA ASP A 176 -7.40 12.22 11.89
C ASP A 176 -7.19 11.48 10.56
N GLY A 177 -6.48 10.36 10.58
CA GLY A 177 -6.19 9.54 9.40
C GLY A 177 -5.04 10.03 8.53
N ARG A 178 -4.48 11.20 8.78
CA ARG A 178 -3.38 11.77 7.99
C ARG A 178 -2.02 11.26 8.45
N PHE A 179 -1.14 11.07 7.48
CA PHE A 179 0.25 10.68 7.74
C PHE A 179 1.13 11.90 7.98
N ARG A 180 2.06 11.78 8.94
CA ARG A 180 2.99 12.84 9.35
C ARG A 180 4.36 12.25 9.66
N ARG A 181 5.38 13.10 9.63
CA ARG A 181 6.69 12.75 10.18
C ARG A 181 6.62 12.78 11.72
N ARG A 182 7.30 11.84 12.34
CA ARG A 182 7.53 11.79 13.79
C ARG A 182 8.62 12.76 14.15
#